data_d34fba2f9958f158062c7c41c15db3a2
#
_entry.id   d34fba2f9958f158062c7c41c15db3a2
#
_cell.length_a   1.000
_cell.length_b   1.000
_cell.length_c   1.000
_cell.angle_alpha   90.00
_cell.angle_beta   90.00
_cell.angle_gamma   90.00
#
_symmetry.space_group_name_H-M   'P 1'
#
loop_
_entity.id
_entity.type
_entity.pdbx_description
1 polymer ?
#
loop_
_entity_poly.entity_id
_entity_poly.type
_entity_poly.pdbx_seq_one_letter_code
_entity_poly.pdbx_strand_id
1 'polypeptide(L)'
;MSIWYAIWDALPFEMLHWDFMKNALLALLLVAPLFGILSTMIVTGRMSFFSDALGHSGFTGIAVGVLCGAVQPIGWAVGLAVLFALLFSFVRSRSRQSADTIIGVFSSTAVALGIFIATLGGSSFTKFNKYLIGDILSVTPGEIGRLALVLLGVALLWIFAANRLFLTAVHPQP
;
A
#
# COMPACT_ATOMS: atom_id res chain seq x y z
N MET A 1 18.68 -4.13 -14.23
CA MET A 1 17.75 -5.08 -14.87
C MET A 1 18.47 -6.18 -15.65
N SER A 2 19.44 -5.88 -16.52
CA SER A 2 20.15 -6.91 -17.30
C SER A 2 20.78 -8.04 -16.47
N ILE A 3 21.43 -7.71 -15.36
CA ILE A 3 22.05 -8.70 -14.46
C ILE A 3 21.00 -9.61 -13.82
N TRP A 4 19.86 -9.07 -13.42
CA TRP A 4 18.76 -9.84 -12.86
C TRP A 4 18.21 -10.87 -13.84
N TYR A 5 17.94 -10.46 -15.09
CA TYR A 5 17.47 -11.38 -16.12
C TYR A 5 18.50 -12.47 -16.43
N ALA A 6 19.80 -12.12 -16.53
CA ALA A 6 20.87 -13.08 -16.79
C ALA A 6 21.02 -14.15 -15.69
N ILE A 7 20.81 -13.79 -14.43
CA ILE A 7 20.85 -14.76 -13.31
C ILE A 7 19.75 -15.81 -13.46
N TRP A 8 18.54 -15.39 -13.83
CA TRP A 8 17.40 -16.29 -13.93
C TRP A 8 17.40 -17.11 -15.21
N ASP A 9 17.97 -16.58 -16.30
CA ASP A 9 18.16 -17.33 -17.54
C ASP A 9 19.18 -18.49 -17.40
N ALA A 10 20.08 -18.41 -16.42
CA ALA A 10 21.06 -19.45 -16.11
C ALA A 10 20.47 -20.61 -15.27
N LEU A 11 19.26 -20.46 -14.72
CA LEU A 11 18.61 -21.50 -13.91
C LEU A 11 17.75 -22.43 -14.76
N PRO A 12 17.70 -23.74 -14.45
CA PRO A 12 16.97 -24.75 -15.24
C PRO A 12 15.46 -24.77 -14.95
N PHE A 13 14.84 -23.62 -14.72
CA PHE A 13 13.40 -23.51 -14.45
C PHE A 13 12.69 -22.87 -15.63
N GLU A 14 11.94 -23.64 -16.41
CA GLU A 14 11.19 -23.17 -17.58
C GLU A 14 10.24 -21.99 -17.27
N MET A 15 9.65 -21.95 -16.07
CA MET A 15 8.76 -20.85 -15.65
C MET A 15 9.47 -19.52 -15.56
N LEU A 16 10.77 -19.49 -15.30
CA LEU A 16 11.55 -18.27 -15.10
C LEU A 16 12.13 -17.69 -16.41
N HIS A 17 11.91 -18.33 -17.54
CA HIS A 17 12.30 -17.75 -18.83
C HIS A 17 11.38 -16.61 -19.29
N TRP A 18 10.17 -16.50 -18.70
CA TRP A 18 9.23 -15.43 -19.03
C TRP A 18 9.54 -14.13 -18.29
N ASP A 19 9.71 -13.02 -19.01
CA ASP A 19 10.07 -11.72 -18.42
C ASP A 19 9.06 -11.22 -17.38
N PHE A 20 7.76 -11.47 -17.59
CA PHE A 20 6.73 -11.11 -16.61
C PHE A 20 6.90 -11.87 -15.28
N MET A 21 7.34 -13.13 -15.32
CA MET A 21 7.59 -13.91 -14.11
C MET A 21 8.81 -13.40 -13.34
N LYS A 22 9.88 -13.02 -14.06
CA LYS A 22 11.08 -12.42 -13.46
C LYS A 22 10.74 -11.09 -12.78
N ASN A 23 9.90 -10.28 -13.43
CA ASN A 23 9.43 -9.01 -12.88
C ASN A 23 8.56 -9.22 -11.63
N ALA A 24 7.62 -10.17 -11.68
CA ALA A 24 6.77 -10.51 -10.55
C ALA A 24 7.60 -10.98 -9.34
N LEU A 25 8.58 -11.84 -9.58
CA LEU A 25 9.47 -12.35 -8.53
C LEU A 25 10.30 -11.23 -7.91
N LEU A 26 10.86 -10.34 -8.73
CA LEU A 26 11.63 -9.18 -8.24
C LEU A 26 10.75 -8.22 -7.43
N ALA A 27 9.52 -7.99 -7.89
CA ALA A 27 8.57 -7.18 -7.15
C ALA A 27 8.25 -7.80 -5.79
N LEU A 28 8.00 -9.11 -5.72
CA LEU A 28 7.78 -9.83 -4.45
C LEU A 28 8.98 -9.73 -3.51
N LEU A 29 10.20 -9.87 -4.05
CA LEU A 29 11.44 -9.78 -3.28
C LEU A 29 11.68 -8.38 -2.69
N LEU A 30 11.17 -7.33 -3.33
CA LEU A 30 11.22 -5.96 -2.83
C LEU A 30 10.06 -5.65 -1.86
N VAL A 31 8.86 -6.17 -2.12
CA VAL A 31 7.67 -5.93 -1.29
C VAL A 31 7.78 -6.65 0.05
N ALA A 32 8.30 -7.89 0.08
CA ALA A 32 8.39 -8.67 1.30
C ALA A 32 9.17 -7.97 2.43
N PRO A 33 10.41 -7.47 2.22
CA PRO A 33 11.12 -6.73 3.26
C PRO A 33 10.46 -5.39 3.59
N LEU A 34 9.85 -4.71 2.60
CA LEU A 34 9.13 -3.47 2.83
C LEU A 34 7.99 -3.66 3.84
N PHE A 35 7.13 -4.65 3.59
CA PHE A 35 6.04 -4.97 4.52
C PHE A 35 6.55 -5.57 5.83
N GLY A 36 7.66 -6.33 5.81
CA GLY A 36 8.32 -6.83 7.02
C GLY A 36 8.72 -5.70 7.97
N ILE A 37 9.35 -4.65 7.45
CA ILE A 37 9.73 -3.47 8.22
C ILE A 37 8.51 -2.73 8.75
N LEU A 38 7.51 -2.48 7.90
CA LEU A 38 6.30 -1.73 8.28
C LEU A 38 5.42 -2.51 9.26
N SER A 39 5.33 -3.83 9.13
CA SER A 39 4.49 -4.67 10.00
C SER A 39 4.91 -4.60 11.46
N THR A 40 6.20 -4.47 11.76
CA THR A 40 6.68 -4.35 13.13
C THR A 40 6.09 -3.13 13.84
N MET A 41 5.98 -1.99 13.12
CA MET A 41 5.38 -0.76 13.65
C MET A 41 3.87 -0.89 13.84
N ILE A 42 3.19 -1.47 12.86
CA ILE A 42 1.75 -1.65 12.88
C ILE A 42 1.33 -2.54 14.04
N VAL A 43 2.03 -3.67 14.23
CA VAL A 43 1.75 -4.62 15.32
C VAL A 43 2.06 -4.00 16.69
N THR A 44 3.22 -3.35 16.84
CA THR A 44 3.60 -2.68 18.08
C THR A 44 2.64 -1.53 18.42
N GLY A 45 2.12 -0.82 17.41
CA GLY A 45 1.12 0.23 17.56
C GLY A 45 -0.30 -0.27 17.85
N ARG A 46 -0.52 -1.60 17.93
CA ARG A 46 -1.85 -2.22 18.06
C ARG A 46 -2.83 -1.72 17.00
N MET A 47 -2.39 -1.68 15.74
CA MET A 47 -3.15 -1.16 14.59
C MET A 47 -3.19 -2.19 13.45
N SER A 48 -3.51 -3.45 13.77
CA SER A 48 -3.38 -4.58 12.83
C SER A 48 -4.16 -4.39 11.51
N PHE A 49 -5.30 -3.73 11.56
CA PHE A 49 -6.15 -3.47 10.38
C PHE A 49 -5.85 -2.14 9.67
N PHE A 50 -4.82 -1.40 10.09
CA PHE A 50 -4.52 -0.09 9.51
C PHE A 50 -4.11 -0.15 8.03
N SER A 51 -3.34 -1.16 7.66
CA SER A 51 -2.93 -1.37 6.25
C SER A 51 -4.12 -1.65 5.34
N ASP A 52 -5.07 -2.46 5.82
CA ASP A 52 -6.31 -2.78 5.11
C ASP A 52 -7.16 -1.52 4.89
N ALA A 53 -7.36 -0.73 5.94
CA ALA A 53 -8.08 0.53 5.87
C ALA A 53 -7.42 1.55 4.91
N LEU A 54 -6.07 1.60 4.86
CA LEU A 54 -5.34 2.41 3.88
C LEU A 54 -5.58 1.91 2.45
N GLY A 55 -5.60 0.59 2.24
CA GLY A 55 -5.93 0.00 0.94
C GLY A 55 -7.32 0.41 0.46
N HIS A 56 -8.32 0.35 1.33
CA HIS A 56 -9.69 0.78 1.03
C HIS A 56 -9.78 2.28 0.76
N SER A 57 -9.05 3.12 1.49
CA SER A 57 -9.00 4.56 1.21
C SER A 57 -8.33 4.86 -0.13
N GLY A 58 -7.28 4.12 -0.48
CA GLY A 58 -6.62 4.19 -1.78
C GLY A 58 -7.57 3.83 -2.93
N PHE A 59 -8.38 2.77 -2.77
CA PHE A 59 -9.42 2.42 -3.73
C PHE A 59 -10.44 3.56 -3.93
N THR A 60 -10.90 4.16 -2.84
CA THR A 60 -11.79 5.34 -2.92
C THR A 60 -11.12 6.49 -3.66
N GLY A 61 -9.82 6.70 -3.44
CA GLY A 61 -9.03 7.69 -4.18
C GLY A 61 -8.97 7.41 -5.67
N ILE A 62 -8.81 6.14 -6.07
CA ILE A 62 -8.87 5.73 -7.48
C ILE A 62 -10.25 6.04 -8.06
N ALA A 63 -11.33 5.70 -7.34
CA ALA A 63 -12.69 5.96 -7.79
C ALA A 63 -12.94 7.47 -8.02
N VAL A 64 -12.50 8.31 -7.10
CA VAL A 64 -12.56 9.78 -7.24
C VAL A 64 -11.73 10.24 -8.45
N GLY A 65 -10.50 9.75 -8.59
CA GLY A 65 -9.62 10.12 -9.70
C GLY A 65 -10.22 9.79 -11.07
N VAL A 66 -10.80 8.60 -11.19
CA VAL A 66 -11.48 8.17 -12.43
C VAL A 66 -12.72 9.03 -12.71
N LEU A 67 -13.51 9.36 -11.68
CA LEU A 67 -14.66 10.23 -11.81
C LEU A 67 -14.26 11.64 -12.29
N CYS A 68 -13.11 12.14 -11.83
CA CYS A 68 -12.51 13.40 -12.26
C CYS A 68 -11.83 13.33 -13.62
N GLY A 69 -11.87 12.20 -14.32
CA GLY A 69 -11.27 12.02 -15.64
C GLY A 69 -9.74 11.88 -15.64
N ALA A 70 -9.14 11.51 -14.50
CA ALA A 70 -7.69 11.34 -14.40
C ALA A 70 -7.20 10.15 -15.24
N VAL A 71 -6.19 10.38 -16.09
CA VAL A 71 -5.55 9.32 -16.88
C VAL A 71 -4.76 8.35 -16.01
N GLN A 72 -4.17 8.85 -14.91
CA GLN A 72 -3.44 8.06 -13.94
C GLN A 72 -3.99 8.31 -12.52
N PRO A 73 -4.89 7.46 -12.02
CA PRO A 73 -5.57 7.69 -10.73
C PRO A 73 -4.70 7.38 -9.50
N ILE A 74 -3.46 6.87 -9.67
CA ILE A 74 -2.56 6.50 -8.56
C ILE A 74 -2.27 7.70 -7.64
N GLY A 75 -2.09 8.89 -8.20
CA GLY A 75 -1.88 10.11 -7.41
C GLY A 75 -3.05 10.43 -6.47
N TRP A 76 -4.27 10.20 -6.94
CA TRP A 76 -5.49 10.34 -6.15
C TRP A 76 -5.59 9.29 -5.04
N ALA A 77 -5.18 8.05 -5.35
CA ALA A 77 -5.10 6.98 -4.35
C ALA A 77 -4.17 7.35 -3.20
N VAL A 78 -2.95 7.79 -3.53
CA VAL A 78 -1.96 8.22 -2.52
C VAL A 78 -2.45 9.44 -1.75
N GLY A 79 -3.00 10.44 -2.43
CA GLY A 79 -3.53 11.64 -1.79
C GLY A 79 -4.63 11.33 -0.78
N LEU A 80 -5.59 10.47 -1.16
CA LEU A 80 -6.67 10.08 -0.26
C LEU A 80 -6.19 9.18 0.88
N ALA A 81 -5.23 8.29 0.64
CA ALA A 81 -4.62 7.48 1.70
C ALA A 81 -3.87 8.34 2.73
N VAL A 82 -3.15 9.38 2.28
CA VAL A 82 -2.49 10.35 3.17
C VAL A 82 -3.53 11.14 3.97
N LEU A 83 -4.58 11.63 3.31
CA LEU A 83 -5.68 12.33 4.00
C LEU A 83 -6.33 11.43 5.05
N PHE A 84 -6.59 10.18 4.71
CA PHE A 84 -7.12 9.18 5.63
C PHE A 84 -6.20 8.99 6.84
N ALA A 85 -4.89 8.83 6.62
CA ALA A 85 -3.92 8.66 7.70
C ALA A 85 -3.87 9.88 8.63
N LEU A 86 -3.96 11.09 8.10
CA LEU A 86 -4.01 12.32 8.89
C LEU A 86 -5.30 12.43 9.70
N LEU A 87 -6.46 12.15 9.09
CA LEU A 87 -7.75 12.13 9.78
C LEU A 87 -7.78 11.05 10.88
N PHE A 88 -7.28 9.85 10.58
CA PHE A 88 -7.16 8.79 11.56
C PHE A 88 -6.31 9.23 12.75
N SER A 89 -5.12 9.81 12.49
CA SER A 89 -4.23 10.30 13.54
C SER A 89 -4.89 11.38 14.40
N PHE A 90 -5.59 12.30 13.76
CA PHE A 90 -6.34 13.37 14.45
C PHE A 90 -7.45 12.82 15.33
N VAL A 91 -8.29 11.92 14.82
CA VAL A 91 -9.39 11.32 15.58
C VAL A 91 -8.84 10.46 16.73
N ARG A 92 -7.80 9.65 16.47
CA ARG A 92 -7.16 8.83 17.49
C ARG A 92 -6.61 9.67 18.66
N SER A 93 -6.01 10.83 18.38
CA SER A 93 -5.47 11.73 19.43
C SER A 93 -6.55 12.38 20.29
N ARG A 94 -7.78 12.46 19.79
CA ARG A 94 -8.92 13.10 20.49
C ARG A 94 -9.92 12.08 21.06
N SER A 95 -9.88 10.85 20.62
CA SER A 95 -10.82 9.79 21.03
C SER A 95 -10.23 8.92 22.13
N ARG A 96 -11.09 8.43 23.02
CA ARG A 96 -10.77 7.40 24.02
C ARG A 96 -11.05 5.98 23.50
N GLN A 97 -11.48 5.85 22.24
CA GLN A 97 -11.79 4.56 21.62
C GLN A 97 -10.51 3.81 21.24
N SER A 98 -10.62 2.49 21.12
CA SER A 98 -9.52 1.67 20.64
C SER A 98 -9.15 2.03 19.19
N ALA A 99 -7.86 1.88 18.85
CA ALA A 99 -7.40 2.12 17.48
C ALA A 99 -8.18 1.28 16.46
N ASP A 100 -8.44 0.00 16.78
CA ASP A 100 -9.15 -0.93 15.90
C ASP A 100 -10.62 -0.51 15.65
N THR A 101 -11.28 0.05 16.68
CA THR A 101 -12.65 0.59 16.51
C THR A 101 -12.66 1.76 15.52
N ILE A 102 -11.72 2.71 15.67
CA ILE A 102 -11.60 3.86 14.79
C ILE A 102 -11.28 3.39 13.36
N ILE A 103 -10.32 2.47 13.21
CA ILE A 103 -9.93 1.89 11.91
C ILE A 103 -11.14 1.23 11.25
N GLY A 104 -11.92 0.44 11.98
CA GLY A 104 -13.11 -0.25 11.45
C GLY A 104 -14.14 0.73 10.88
N VAL A 105 -14.45 1.81 11.60
CA VAL A 105 -15.39 2.84 11.13
C VAL A 105 -14.84 3.54 9.88
N PHE A 106 -13.57 3.93 9.89
CA PHE A 106 -12.94 4.59 8.75
C PHE A 106 -12.86 3.68 7.52
N SER A 107 -12.48 2.40 7.72
CA SER A 107 -12.41 1.40 6.65
C SER A 107 -13.77 1.18 5.99
N SER A 108 -14.80 0.95 6.80
CA SER A 108 -16.18 0.76 6.31
C SER A 108 -16.68 1.98 5.54
N THR A 109 -16.40 3.17 6.05
CA THR A 109 -16.77 4.43 5.39
C THR A 109 -16.03 4.59 4.05
N ALA A 110 -14.73 4.30 4.02
CA ALA A 110 -13.93 4.38 2.80
C ALA A 110 -14.48 3.41 1.74
N VAL A 111 -14.74 2.15 2.09
CA VAL A 111 -15.30 1.16 1.15
C VAL A 111 -16.66 1.62 0.61
N ALA A 112 -17.56 2.05 1.49
CA ALA A 112 -18.90 2.48 1.10
C ALA A 112 -18.84 3.68 0.14
N LEU A 113 -18.02 4.68 0.46
CA LEU A 113 -17.81 5.86 -0.40
C LEU A 113 -17.14 5.46 -1.73
N GLY A 114 -16.16 4.59 -1.71
CA GLY A 114 -15.48 4.11 -2.91
C GLY A 114 -16.43 3.42 -3.88
N ILE A 115 -17.26 2.49 -3.37
CA ILE A 115 -18.28 1.79 -4.17
C ILE A 115 -19.33 2.78 -4.68
N PHE A 116 -19.81 3.67 -3.82
CA PHE A 116 -20.80 4.69 -4.21
C PHE A 116 -20.29 5.57 -5.35
N ILE A 117 -19.06 6.10 -5.22
CA ILE A 117 -18.44 6.95 -6.25
C ILE A 117 -18.20 6.15 -7.54
N ALA A 118 -17.74 4.91 -7.44
CA ALA A 118 -17.51 4.04 -8.60
C ALA A 118 -18.82 3.77 -9.37
N THR A 119 -19.96 3.68 -8.68
CA THR A 119 -21.27 3.48 -9.32
C THR A 119 -21.81 4.74 -9.98
N LEU A 120 -21.53 5.93 -9.40
CA LEU A 120 -21.95 7.22 -10.00
C LEU A 120 -21.29 7.50 -11.36
N GLY A 121 -20.06 7.05 -11.54
CA GLY A 121 -19.29 7.31 -12.78
C GLY A 121 -19.77 6.57 -14.01
N GLY A 122 -20.82 5.73 -13.94
CA GLY A 122 -21.33 4.95 -15.07
C GLY A 122 -20.30 4.01 -15.72
N SER A 123 -19.09 4.00 -15.19
CA SER A 123 -18.00 3.14 -15.65
C SER A 123 -18.24 1.73 -15.15
N SER A 124 -18.05 0.76 -16.03
CA SER A 124 -18.19 -0.65 -15.67
C SER A 124 -17.33 -0.96 -14.44
N PHE A 125 -17.93 -1.49 -13.38
CA PHE A 125 -17.25 -1.90 -12.12
C PHE A 125 -16.04 -2.81 -12.40
N THR A 126 -16.01 -3.48 -13.53
CA THR A 126 -14.88 -4.30 -14.00
C THR A 126 -13.57 -3.52 -14.15
N LYS A 127 -13.61 -2.23 -14.48
CA LYS A 127 -12.39 -1.40 -14.53
C LYS A 127 -11.77 -1.19 -13.15
N PHE A 128 -12.60 -1.11 -12.12
CA PHE A 128 -12.15 -0.93 -10.74
C PHE A 128 -11.66 -2.23 -10.11
N ASN A 129 -12.21 -3.39 -10.52
CA ASN A 129 -11.76 -4.69 -10.03
C ASN A 129 -10.26 -4.92 -10.25
N LYS A 130 -9.71 -4.45 -11.36
CA LYS A 130 -8.28 -4.56 -11.63
C LYS A 130 -7.44 -3.84 -10.57
N TYR A 131 -7.90 -2.70 -10.06
CA TYR A 131 -7.20 -1.95 -9.02
C TYR A 131 -7.44 -2.52 -7.61
N LEU A 132 -8.57 -3.17 -7.38
CA LEU A 132 -8.89 -3.82 -6.11
C LEU A 132 -8.10 -5.12 -5.91
N ILE A 133 -8.06 -5.96 -6.94
CA ILE A 133 -7.43 -7.28 -6.88
C ILE A 133 -5.92 -7.15 -7.10
N GLY A 134 -5.50 -6.18 -7.93
CA GLY A 134 -4.14 -6.07 -8.42
C GLY A 134 -3.79 -7.17 -9.43
N ASP A 135 -2.64 -7.03 -10.06
CA ASP A 135 -2.11 -8.01 -11.00
C ASP A 135 -0.59 -7.98 -10.95
N ILE A 136 -0.02 -8.90 -10.21
CA ILE A 136 1.43 -9.00 -10.03
C ILE A 136 2.15 -9.36 -11.33
N LEU A 137 1.45 -10.02 -12.27
CA LEU A 137 2.04 -10.46 -13.53
C LEU A 137 2.15 -9.32 -14.55
N SER A 138 1.43 -8.22 -14.34
CA SER A 138 1.48 -7.03 -15.20
C SER A 138 2.52 -6.00 -14.76
N VAL A 139 3.34 -6.30 -13.75
CA VAL A 139 4.34 -5.38 -13.21
C VAL A 139 5.39 -5.02 -14.24
N THR A 140 5.55 -3.72 -14.48
CA THR A 140 6.52 -3.18 -15.42
C THR A 140 7.88 -2.88 -14.76
N PRO A 141 8.99 -2.88 -15.53
CA PRO A 141 10.30 -2.50 -15.00
C PRO A 141 10.36 -1.11 -14.36
N GLY A 142 9.54 -0.17 -14.85
CA GLY A 142 9.45 1.17 -14.28
C GLY A 142 8.80 1.19 -12.89
N GLU A 143 7.82 0.31 -12.66
CA GLU A 143 7.18 0.15 -11.36
C GLU A 143 8.12 -0.50 -10.34
N ILE A 144 8.92 -1.47 -10.77
CA ILE A 144 9.96 -2.09 -9.93
C ILE A 144 10.99 -1.03 -9.48
N GLY A 145 11.40 -0.12 -10.38
CA GLY A 145 12.29 0.97 -10.02
C GLY A 145 11.70 1.90 -8.96
N ARG A 146 10.42 2.26 -9.10
CA ARG A 146 9.70 3.07 -8.10
C ARG A 146 9.58 2.33 -6.76
N LEU A 147 9.27 1.04 -6.80
CA LEU A 147 9.18 0.20 -5.60
C LEU A 147 10.52 0.10 -4.86
N ALA A 148 11.63 -0.04 -5.59
CA ALA A 148 12.97 -0.04 -5.01
C ALA A 148 13.31 1.29 -4.34
N LEU A 149 12.92 2.42 -4.94
CA LEU A 149 13.08 3.75 -4.33
C LEU A 149 12.26 3.89 -3.04
N VAL A 150 11.03 3.40 -3.03
CA VAL A 150 10.17 3.40 -1.83
C VAL A 150 10.80 2.53 -0.73
N LEU A 151 11.26 1.32 -1.07
CA LEU A 151 11.95 0.45 -0.10
C LEU A 151 13.18 1.13 0.49
N LEU A 152 14.01 1.76 -0.34
CA LEU A 152 15.18 2.52 0.11
C LEU A 152 14.79 3.68 1.04
N GLY A 153 13.78 4.46 0.67
CA GLY A 153 13.26 5.56 1.49
C GLY A 153 12.75 5.08 2.85
N VAL A 154 11.96 4.00 2.86
CA VAL A 154 11.43 3.42 4.10
C VAL A 154 12.55 2.83 4.96
N ALA A 155 13.53 2.13 4.36
CA ALA A 155 14.67 1.59 5.09
C ALA A 155 15.53 2.70 5.72
N LEU A 156 15.78 3.78 5.00
CA LEU A 156 16.50 4.94 5.54
C LEU A 156 15.72 5.59 6.70
N LEU A 157 14.42 5.84 6.50
CA LEU A 157 13.56 6.37 7.57
C LEU A 157 13.57 5.44 8.80
N TRP A 158 13.55 4.13 8.56
CA TRP A 158 13.60 3.14 9.64
C TRP A 158 14.92 3.23 10.41
N ILE A 159 16.06 3.29 9.75
CA ILE A 159 17.38 3.39 10.39
C ILE A 159 17.45 4.63 11.29
N PHE A 160 16.95 5.79 10.82
CA PHE A 160 16.96 7.03 11.59
C PHE A 160 15.89 7.08 12.67
N ALA A 161 14.74 6.48 12.44
CA ALA A 161 13.60 6.55 13.35
C ALA A 161 13.51 5.36 14.32
N ALA A 162 14.14 4.23 14.04
CA ALA A 162 13.99 2.99 14.79
C ALA A 162 14.24 3.19 16.29
N ASN A 163 15.32 3.90 16.66
CA ASN A 163 15.66 4.12 18.06
C ASN A 163 14.57 4.93 18.81
N ARG A 164 14.01 5.96 18.18
CA ARG A 164 12.91 6.75 18.77
C ARG A 164 11.62 5.96 18.85
N LEU A 165 11.34 5.16 17.83
CA LEU A 165 10.12 4.37 17.73
C LEU A 165 10.11 3.21 18.73
N PHE A 166 11.26 2.54 18.95
CA PHE A 166 11.39 1.53 19.98
C PHE A 166 11.25 2.12 21.37
N LEU A 167 11.83 3.28 21.65
CA LEU A 167 11.70 3.94 22.95
C LEU A 167 10.26 4.32 23.27
N THR A 168 9.50 4.81 22.29
CA THR A 168 8.07 5.14 22.48
C THR A 168 7.18 3.90 22.59
N ALA A 169 7.59 2.77 22.00
CA ALA A 169 6.86 1.51 22.10
C ALA A 169 7.07 0.82 23.47
N VAL A 170 8.27 0.93 24.04
CA VAL A 170 8.63 0.32 25.34
C VAL A 170 8.19 1.18 26.52
N HIS A 171 8.17 2.50 26.37
CA HIS A 171 7.69 3.45 27.38
C HIS A 171 6.52 4.26 26.82
N PRO A 172 5.30 3.72 26.80
CA PRO A 172 4.12 4.52 26.52
C PRO A 172 4.00 5.55 27.66
N GLN A 173 4.25 6.83 27.32
CA GLN A 173 4.00 7.91 28.27
C GLN A 173 2.50 7.97 28.60
N PRO A 174 2.13 8.16 29.88
CA PRO A 174 0.74 8.19 30.32
C PRO A 174 -0.07 9.31 29.71
#